data_01debaefe668ab507a150249360282f7
#
_entry.id   01debaefe668ab507a150249360282f7
#
_cell.length_a   1.000
_cell.length_b   1.000
_cell.length_c   1.000
_cell.angle_alpha   90.00
_cell.angle_beta   90.00
_cell.angle_gamma   90.00
#
_symmetry.space_group_name_H-M   'P 1'
#
loop_
_entity.id
_entity.type
_entity.pdbx_description
1 polymer ?
#
loop_
_entity_poly.entity_id
_entity_poly.type
_entity_poly.pdbx_seq_one_letter_code
_entity_poly.pdbx_strand_id
1 'polypeptide(L)'
;MTGSARETHVGIDVSKRALGVCVLPGASAFGEAGAPRGESFVAANDQEGVDGTLPRLAKPGGSPKLVVMEATGRCERLAATSIAAAGISAAVINPRQARGFAEAMGRPAETDGMDAFVLARLAEAIEPEASATPDGDAAASRGVLARRRQPVEMLVSEGERL
;
A
#
# COMPACT_ATOMS: atom_id res chain seq x y z
N MET A 1 -9.01 -17.72 25.71
CA MET A 1 -7.86 -17.60 24.80
C MET A 1 -8.18 -16.58 23.71
N THR A 2 -7.81 -15.38 23.93
CA THR A 2 -7.84 -14.35 22.91
C THR A 2 -6.67 -14.61 21.98
N GLY A 3 -6.93 -15.27 20.86
CA GLY A 3 -5.97 -15.33 19.77
C GLY A 3 -5.66 -13.89 19.37
N SER A 4 -4.47 -13.42 19.65
CA SER A 4 -3.97 -12.15 19.14
C SER A 4 -4.20 -12.18 17.63
N ALA A 5 -5.09 -11.33 17.16
CA ALA A 5 -5.28 -11.13 15.74
C ALA A 5 -3.89 -10.84 15.17
N ARG A 6 -3.42 -11.70 14.28
CA ARG A 6 -2.09 -11.54 13.69
C ARG A 6 -2.11 -10.26 12.85
N GLU A 7 -1.41 -9.26 13.33
CA GLU A 7 -1.29 -7.99 12.65
C GLU A 7 -0.62 -8.20 11.29
N THR A 8 -1.32 -7.90 10.22
CA THR A 8 -0.77 -8.00 8.87
C THR A 8 -0.07 -6.68 8.49
N HIS A 9 0.99 -6.80 7.74
CA HIS A 9 1.71 -5.68 7.16
C HIS A 9 1.75 -5.82 5.65
N VAL A 10 1.64 -4.72 4.95
CA VAL A 10 1.55 -4.71 3.49
C VAL A 10 2.62 -3.82 2.90
N GLY A 11 3.26 -4.30 1.85
CA GLY A 11 4.11 -3.50 0.98
C GLY A 11 3.48 -3.34 -0.39
N ILE A 12 3.57 -2.16 -0.94
CA ILE A 12 3.11 -1.87 -2.30
C ILE A 12 4.24 -1.22 -3.09
N ASP A 13 4.74 -1.94 -4.07
CA ASP A 13 5.63 -1.42 -5.08
C ASP A 13 4.80 -0.75 -6.18
N VAL A 14 4.99 0.55 -6.34
CA VAL A 14 4.16 1.38 -7.22
C VAL A 14 4.92 1.72 -8.49
N SER A 15 4.33 1.40 -9.62
CA SER A 15 4.75 1.90 -10.92
C SER A 15 3.63 2.72 -11.56
N LYS A 16 3.92 3.34 -12.68
CA LYS A 16 2.94 4.16 -13.39
C LYS A 16 1.66 3.39 -13.75
N ARG A 17 1.78 2.10 -14.07
CA ARG A 17 0.67 1.28 -14.57
C ARG A 17 0.25 0.14 -13.65
N ALA A 18 1.07 -0.19 -12.68
CA ALA A 18 0.83 -1.37 -11.85
C ALA A 18 1.20 -1.15 -10.39
N LEU A 19 0.52 -1.90 -9.55
CA LEU A 19 0.80 -2.02 -8.13
C LEU A 19 1.21 -3.47 -7.86
N GLY A 20 2.45 -3.68 -7.43
CA GLY A 20 2.87 -4.95 -6.86
C GLY A 20 2.54 -4.95 -5.37
N VAL A 21 1.73 -5.89 -4.91
CA VAL A 21 1.26 -5.93 -3.53
C VAL A 21 1.77 -7.19 -2.85
N CYS A 22 2.32 -7.04 -1.65
CA CYS A 22 2.69 -8.15 -0.78
C CYS A 22 2.03 -7.99 0.58
N VAL A 23 1.27 -8.98 1.00
CA VAL A 23 0.61 -9.02 2.30
C VAL A 23 1.34 -10.04 3.17
N LEU A 24 1.97 -9.58 4.25
CA LEU A 24 2.64 -10.44 5.22
C LEU A 24 1.75 -10.68 6.43
N PRO A 25 1.42 -11.94 6.75
CA PRO A 25 0.80 -12.26 8.02
C PRO A 25 1.82 -12.05 9.16
N GLY A 26 1.38 -11.42 10.25
CA GLY A 26 2.25 -11.06 11.37
C GLY A 26 2.99 -12.24 12.01
N ALA A 27 4.11 -11.94 12.64
CA ALA A 27 4.92 -12.74 13.55
C ALA A 27 5.62 -14.01 13.01
N SER A 28 5.45 -14.39 11.77
CA SER A 28 6.14 -15.55 11.19
C SER A 28 6.35 -15.37 9.69
N ALA A 29 7.01 -14.29 9.34
CA ALA A 29 7.27 -13.98 7.94
C ALA A 29 8.24 -14.96 7.26
N PHE A 30 8.89 -15.81 8.03
CA PHE A 30 9.77 -16.85 7.49
C PHE A 30 9.17 -18.22 7.72
N GLY A 31 8.87 -18.93 6.63
CA GLY A 31 8.66 -20.36 6.67
C GLY A 31 9.95 -21.07 7.04
N GLU A 32 9.85 -22.32 7.46
CA GLU A 32 10.99 -23.18 7.84
C GLU A 32 12.11 -23.28 6.80
N ALA A 33 11.85 -22.82 5.57
CA ALA A 33 12.81 -22.83 4.46
C ALA A 33 13.28 -21.43 4.01
N GLY A 34 13.02 -20.36 4.81
CA GLY A 34 13.39 -18.99 4.43
C GLY A 34 12.56 -18.41 3.28
N ALA A 35 11.53 -19.10 2.84
CA ALA A 35 10.63 -18.59 1.83
C ALA A 35 9.67 -17.54 2.42
N PRO A 36 9.40 -16.45 1.69
CA PRO A 36 8.46 -15.45 2.16
C PRO A 36 7.05 -16.06 2.30
N ARG A 37 6.51 -16.00 3.52
CA ARG A 37 5.11 -16.33 3.77
C ARG A 37 4.27 -15.10 3.58
N GLY A 38 3.86 -14.85 2.36
CA GLY A 38 2.99 -13.73 2.07
C GLY A 38 2.19 -14.04 0.83
N GLU A 39 1.05 -13.39 0.71
CA GLU A 39 0.31 -13.35 -0.54
C GLU A 39 0.83 -12.18 -1.37
N SER A 40 1.22 -12.44 -2.59
CA SER A 40 1.64 -11.41 -3.53
C SER A 40 0.73 -11.44 -4.75
N PHE A 41 0.37 -10.26 -5.22
CA PHE A 41 -0.42 -10.09 -6.44
C PHE A 41 -0.10 -8.76 -7.11
N VAL A 42 -0.55 -8.61 -8.34
CA VAL A 42 -0.41 -7.38 -9.11
C VAL A 42 -1.79 -6.83 -9.44
N ALA A 43 -1.97 -5.54 -9.29
CA ALA A 43 -3.17 -4.82 -9.68
C ALA A 43 -2.81 -3.66 -10.61
N ALA A 44 -3.78 -3.17 -11.37
CA ALA A 44 -3.57 -1.97 -12.16
C ALA A 44 -3.49 -0.74 -11.25
N ASN A 45 -2.62 0.22 -11.60
CA ASN A 45 -2.54 1.50 -10.89
C ASN A 45 -3.55 2.50 -11.49
N ASP A 46 -4.80 2.15 -11.38
CA ASP A 46 -5.95 2.98 -11.73
C ASP A 46 -7.05 2.80 -10.68
N GLN A 47 -8.14 3.51 -10.80
CA GLN A 47 -9.21 3.47 -9.82
C GLN A 47 -9.79 2.07 -9.64
N GLU A 48 -9.99 1.35 -10.75
CA GLU A 48 -10.53 -0.02 -10.72
C GLU A 48 -9.57 -0.99 -10.01
N GLY A 49 -8.28 -0.92 -10.35
CA GLY A 49 -7.25 -1.78 -9.72
C GLY A 49 -7.09 -1.50 -8.23
N VAL A 50 -7.12 -0.25 -7.84
CA VAL A 50 -7.05 0.15 -6.42
C VAL A 50 -8.30 -0.29 -5.68
N ASP A 51 -9.49 -0.06 -6.23
CA ASP A 51 -10.75 -0.48 -5.63
C ASP A 51 -10.83 -2.01 -5.47
N GLY A 52 -10.30 -2.76 -6.42
CA GLY A 52 -10.18 -4.22 -6.31
C GLY A 52 -9.15 -4.70 -5.29
N THR A 53 -8.13 -3.89 -5.03
CA THR A 53 -7.09 -4.20 -4.03
C THR A 53 -7.60 -4.07 -2.60
N LEU A 54 -8.41 -3.06 -2.31
CA LEU A 54 -8.87 -2.77 -0.94
C LEU A 54 -9.52 -3.97 -0.23
N PRO A 55 -10.47 -4.72 -0.82
CA PRO A 55 -11.04 -5.90 -0.17
C PRO A 55 -10.01 -7.00 0.10
N ARG A 56 -8.99 -7.10 -0.73
CA ARG A 56 -7.92 -8.09 -0.56
C ARG A 56 -7.00 -7.74 0.61
N LEU A 57 -6.83 -6.46 0.91
CA LEU A 57 -6.10 -6.01 2.09
C LEU A 57 -6.88 -6.26 3.38
N ALA A 58 -8.19 -6.16 3.31
CA ALA A 58 -9.10 -6.33 4.45
C ALA A 58 -9.62 -7.77 4.62
N LYS A 59 -8.84 -8.78 4.31
CA LYS A 59 -9.19 -10.20 4.42
C LYS A 59 -9.60 -10.62 5.84
N PRO A 60 -10.21 -11.84 5.99
CA PRO A 60 -10.62 -12.36 7.29
C PRO A 60 -9.49 -12.28 8.33
N GLY A 61 -9.65 -11.47 9.34
CA GLY A 61 -8.63 -11.14 10.34
C GLY A 61 -8.51 -9.64 10.59
N GLY A 62 -9.14 -8.82 9.75
CA GLY A 62 -9.17 -7.36 9.91
C GLY A 62 -8.27 -6.61 8.94
N SER A 63 -8.30 -5.29 9.05
CA SER A 63 -7.46 -4.39 8.27
C SER A 63 -5.99 -4.60 8.62
N PRO A 64 -5.08 -4.44 7.65
CA PRO A 64 -3.66 -4.48 7.94
C PRO A 64 -3.29 -3.36 8.94
N LYS A 65 -2.29 -3.63 9.76
CA LYS A 65 -1.77 -2.65 10.71
C LYS A 65 -1.15 -1.45 10.00
N LEU A 66 -0.42 -1.72 8.94
CA LEU A 66 0.27 -0.70 8.17
C LEU A 66 0.50 -1.15 6.74
N VAL A 67 0.27 -0.24 5.82
CA VAL A 67 0.65 -0.37 4.41
C VAL A 67 1.80 0.58 4.13
N VAL A 68 2.91 0.08 3.59
CA VAL A 68 4.05 0.90 3.20
C VAL A 68 4.21 0.90 1.69
N MET A 69 4.40 2.05 1.13
CA MET A 69 4.73 2.24 -0.28
C MET A 69 5.85 3.26 -0.44
N GLU A 70 6.57 3.17 -1.55
CA GLU A 70 7.64 4.09 -1.89
C GLU A 70 7.12 5.26 -2.72
N ALA A 71 7.60 6.47 -2.43
CA ALA A 71 7.29 7.65 -3.24
C ALA A 71 7.94 7.52 -4.63
N THR A 72 7.14 7.44 -5.67
CA THR A 72 7.60 7.25 -7.06
C THR A 72 7.00 8.30 -8.00
N GLY A 73 7.41 9.56 -7.83
CA GLY A 73 7.01 10.62 -8.74
C GLY A 73 5.50 10.85 -8.83
N ARG A 74 4.79 10.72 -7.72
CA ARG A 74 3.34 10.88 -7.55
C ARG A 74 2.48 9.70 -8.01
N CYS A 75 3.06 8.63 -8.56
CA CYS A 75 2.29 7.44 -8.96
C CYS A 75 1.63 6.75 -7.76
N GLU A 76 2.16 6.93 -6.56
CA GLU A 76 1.64 6.39 -5.30
C GLU A 76 0.39 7.10 -4.78
N ARG A 77 0.08 8.29 -5.27
CA ARG A 77 -0.98 9.14 -4.71
C ARG A 77 -2.36 8.50 -4.72
N LEU A 78 -2.74 7.89 -5.83
CA LEU A 78 -4.05 7.26 -5.95
C LEU A 78 -4.22 6.13 -4.92
N ALA A 79 -3.24 5.24 -4.86
CA ALA A 79 -3.25 4.12 -3.90
C ALA A 79 -3.20 4.64 -2.45
N ALA A 80 -2.29 5.54 -2.13
CA ALA A 80 -2.16 6.11 -0.79
C ALA A 80 -3.44 6.79 -0.32
N THR A 81 -4.03 7.60 -1.18
CA THR A 81 -5.26 8.34 -0.87
C THR A 81 -6.45 7.39 -0.68
N SER A 82 -6.59 6.41 -1.54
CA SER A 82 -7.68 5.44 -1.49
C SER A 82 -7.57 4.52 -0.26
N ILE A 83 -6.37 4.09 0.09
CA ILE A 83 -6.11 3.27 1.27
C ILE A 83 -6.41 4.06 2.54
N ALA A 84 -5.95 5.30 2.63
CA ALA A 84 -6.23 6.17 3.76
C ALA A 84 -7.74 6.48 3.88
N ALA A 85 -8.42 6.71 2.76
CA ALA A 85 -9.87 6.92 2.73
C ALA A 85 -10.66 5.68 3.19
N ALA A 86 -10.12 4.50 3.01
CA ALA A 86 -10.70 3.25 3.52
C ALA A 86 -10.45 3.04 5.03
N GLY A 87 -9.75 3.95 5.69
CA GLY A 87 -9.43 3.85 7.11
C GLY A 87 -8.23 2.96 7.42
N ILE A 88 -7.43 2.61 6.42
CA ILE A 88 -6.22 1.80 6.58
C ILE A 88 -5.02 2.73 6.72
N SER A 89 -4.19 2.48 7.72
CA SER A 89 -2.95 3.23 7.93
C SER A 89 -1.97 2.98 6.79
N ALA A 90 -1.50 4.05 6.17
CA ALA A 90 -0.54 3.98 5.07
C ALA A 90 0.63 4.94 5.32
N ALA A 91 1.83 4.49 5.03
CA ALA A 91 3.04 5.29 5.07
C ALA A 91 3.69 5.32 3.69
N VAL A 92 3.93 6.52 3.18
CA VAL A 92 4.71 6.72 1.96
C VAL A 92 6.12 7.10 2.40
N ILE A 93 7.09 6.25 2.06
CA ILE A 93 8.47 6.43 2.50
C ILE A 93 9.36 6.94 1.36
N ASN A 94 10.48 7.54 1.76
CA ASN A 94 11.49 7.98 0.83
C ASN A 94 12.23 6.78 0.23
N PRO A 95 12.52 6.78 -1.09
CA PRO A 95 13.31 5.73 -1.74
C PRO A 95 14.64 5.40 -1.05
N ARG A 96 15.27 6.37 -0.40
CA ARG A 96 16.51 6.16 0.35
C ARG A 96 16.31 5.26 1.57
N GLN A 97 15.20 5.43 2.28
CA GLN A 97 14.86 4.56 3.42
C GLN A 97 14.62 3.13 2.97
N ALA A 98 13.88 2.97 1.88
CA ALA A 98 13.61 1.67 1.31
C ALA A 98 14.90 0.95 0.87
N ARG A 99 15.79 1.66 0.19
CA ARG A 99 17.10 1.11 -0.22
C ARG A 99 17.99 0.75 0.96
N GLY A 100 18.08 1.63 1.95
CA GLY A 100 18.86 1.37 3.16
C GLY A 100 18.36 0.13 3.91
N PHE A 101 17.07 -0.06 3.99
CA PHE A 101 16.48 -1.25 4.59
C PHE A 101 16.77 -2.51 3.76
N ALA A 102 16.66 -2.44 2.43
CA ALA A 102 16.98 -3.55 1.54
C ALA A 102 18.45 -3.98 1.68
N GLU A 103 19.37 -3.02 1.73
CA GLU A 103 20.79 -3.28 1.97
C GLU A 103 21.04 -3.96 3.32
N ALA A 104 20.39 -3.49 4.37
CA ALA A 104 20.46 -4.09 5.70
C ALA A 104 19.92 -5.53 5.72
N MET A 105 18.97 -5.86 4.85
CA MET A 105 18.49 -7.23 4.65
C MET A 105 19.41 -8.10 3.78
N GLY A 106 20.51 -7.56 3.27
CA GLY A 106 21.43 -8.26 2.38
C GLY A 106 20.91 -8.41 0.95
N ARG A 107 19.95 -7.61 0.55
CA ARG A 107 19.46 -7.59 -0.85
C ARG A 107 20.23 -6.56 -1.65
N PRO A 108 20.78 -6.92 -2.83
CA PRO A 108 21.48 -5.96 -3.66
C PRO A 108 20.54 -4.87 -4.21
N ALA A 109 21.04 -3.65 -4.21
CA ALA A 109 20.29 -2.47 -4.68
C ALA A 109 20.01 -2.45 -6.20
N GLU A 110 20.46 -3.45 -6.92
CA GLU A 110 20.46 -3.52 -8.39
C GLU A 110 19.20 -4.16 -9.00
N THR A 111 18.27 -4.64 -8.18
CA THR A 111 17.00 -5.09 -8.72
C THR A 111 16.11 -3.88 -9.03
N ASP A 112 15.77 -3.72 -10.30
CA ASP A 112 14.80 -2.72 -10.76
C ASP A 112 13.49 -2.88 -9.99
N GLY A 113 13.22 -1.94 -9.14
CA GLY A 113 12.00 -1.93 -8.32
C GLY A 113 12.24 -2.51 -6.92
N MET A 114 11.87 -1.71 -5.95
CA MET A 114 11.79 -2.17 -4.57
C MET A 114 10.67 -3.19 -4.51
N ASP A 115 11.04 -4.45 -4.32
CA ASP A 115 10.10 -5.54 -4.19
C ASP A 115 9.07 -5.24 -3.09
N ALA A 116 7.82 -5.42 -3.39
CA ALA A 116 6.71 -5.25 -2.45
C ALA A 116 6.94 -6.03 -1.14
N PHE A 117 7.62 -7.17 -1.22
CA PHE A 117 8.05 -7.94 -0.06
C PHE A 117 8.99 -7.14 0.87
N VAL A 118 9.97 -6.45 0.32
CA VAL A 118 10.89 -5.61 1.11
C VAL A 118 10.13 -4.51 1.81
N LEU A 119 9.19 -3.87 1.14
CA LEU A 119 8.35 -2.84 1.73
C LEU A 119 7.44 -3.39 2.84
N ALA A 120 6.89 -4.57 2.65
CA ALA A 120 6.10 -5.25 3.68
C ALA A 120 6.96 -5.61 4.92
N ARG A 121 8.19 -6.06 4.70
CA ARG A 121 9.16 -6.32 5.78
C ARG A 121 9.56 -5.04 6.51
N LEU A 122 9.73 -3.96 5.79
CA LEU A 122 9.99 -2.66 6.38
C LEU A 122 8.81 -2.20 7.25
N ALA A 123 7.60 -2.39 6.76
CA ALA A 123 6.39 -2.09 7.51
C ALA A 123 6.34 -2.84 8.85
N GLU A 124 6.71 -4.12 8.84
CA GLU A 124 6.72 -4.97 10.04
C GLU A 124 7.86 -4.60 11.01
N ALA A 125 9.07 -4.38 10.49
CA ALA A 125 10.26 -4.21 11.32
C ALA A 125 10.41 -2.80 11.89
N ILE A 126 10.04 -1.78 11.13
CA ILE A 126 10.29 -0.37 11.48
C ILE A 126 9.00 0.33 11.92
N GLU A 127 7.86 -0.11 11.39
CA GLU A 127 6.56 0.53 11.62
C GLU A 127 6.64 2.05 11.46
N PRO A 128 7.02 2.57 10.26
CA PRO A 128 7.09 4.01 10.06
C PRO A 128 5.75 4.65 10.38
N GLU A 129 5.78 5.88 10.86
CA GLU A 129 4.56 6.62 11.11
C GLU A 129 3.70 6.66 9.84
N ALA A 130 2.42 6.35 10.00
CA ALA A 130 1.48 6.54 8.91
C ALA A 130 1.60 7.99 8.44
N SER A 131 1.80 8.14 7.15
CA SER A 131 1.81 9.48 6.55
C SER A 131 0.49 10.11 6.88
N ALA A 132 0.50 11.18 7.69
CA ALA A 132 -0.67 12.01 7.80
C ALA A 132 -1.09 12.31 6.37
N THR A 133 -2.32 12.00 6.03
CA THR A 133 -2.92 12.57 4.83
C THR A 133 -2.54 14.04 4.84
N PRO A 134 -2.00 14.58 3.75
CA PRO A 134 -1.61 15.96 3.73
C PRO A 134 -2.74 16.75 4.37
N ASP A 135 -2.41 17.49 5.43
CA ASP A 135 -3.28 18.40 6.17
C ASP A 135 -4.00 17.87 7.42
N GLY A 136 -3.61 16.76 8.00
CA GLY A 136 -4.07 16.38 9.34
C GLY A 136 -5.58 16.17 9.50
N ASP A 137 -6.32 16.25 8.43
CA ASP A 137 -7.77 16.25 8.40
C ASP A 137 -8.31 15.05 7.61
N ALA A 138 -8.25 13.87 8.23
CA ALA A 138 -8.82 12.67 7.63
C ALA A 138 -10.32 12.81 7.29
N ALA A 139 -11.04 13.65 8.03
CA ALA A 139 -12.45 13.95 7.77
C ALA A 139 -12.63 14.91 6.58
N ALA A 140 -11.79 15.93 6.46
CA ALA A 140 -11.79 16.84 5.32
C ALA A 140 -11.33 16.14 4.04
N SER A 141 -10.35 15.26 4.12
CA SER A 141 -9.89 14.44 2.99
C SER A 141 -10.98 13.50 2.47
N ARG A 142 -11.78 12.90 3.34
CA ARG A 142 -12.95 12.09 2.92
C ARG A 142 -14.00 12.93 2.20
N GLY A 143 -14.27 14.13 2.67
CA GLY A 143 -15.20 15.06 2.02
C GLY A 143 -14.69 15.54 0.66
N VAL A 144 -13.42 15.83 0.54
CA VAL A 144 -12.78 16.26 -0.71
C VAL A 144 -12.72 15.11 -1.73
N LEU A 145 -12.46 13.89 -1.29
CA LEU A 145 -12.46 12.71 -2.16
C LEU A 145 -13.86 12.38 -2.67
N ALA A 146 -14.88 12.46 -1.83
CA ALA A 146 -16.26 12.27 -2.24
C ALA A 146 -16.70 13.36 -3.24
N ARG A 147 -16.22 14.58 -3.10
CA ARG A 147 -16.49 15.68 -4.04
C ARG A 147 -15.70 15.59 -5.33
N ARG A 148 -14.52 14.96 -5.33
CA ARG A 148 -13.72 14.74 -6.55
C ARG A 148 -14.21 13.57 -7.38
N ARG A 149 -14.89 12.60 -6.79
CA ARG A 149 -15.51 11.51 -7.55
C ARG A 149 -16.56 12.03 -8.54
N GLN A 150 -17.37 12.98 -8.13
CA GLN A 150 -18.42 13.55 -9.00
C GLN A 150 -17.89 14.23 -10.26
N PRO A 151 -16.89 15.13 -10.21
CA PRO A 151 -16.42 15.79 -11.43
C PRO A 151 -15.66 14.86 -12.37
N VAL A 152 -14.98 13.84 -11.87
CA VAL A 152 -14.30 12.87 -12.73
C VAL A 152 -15.31 11.97 -13.44
N GLU A 153 -16.34 11.52 -12.76
CA GLU A 153 -17.43 10.76 -13.37
C GLU A 153 -18.21 11.60 -14.40
N MET A 154 -18.41 12.88 -14.14
CA MET A 154 -19.03 13.79 -15.11
C MET A 154 -18.16 14.04 -16.34
N LEU A 155 -16.86 14.21 -16.18
CA LEU A 155 -15.92 14.37 -17.31
C LEU A 155 -15.81 13.11 -18.17
N VAL A 156 -15.83 11.94 -17.56
CA VAL A 156 -15.85 10.67 -18.29
C VAL A 156 -17.17 10.49 -19.03
N SER A 157 -18.30 10.84 -18.43
CA SER A 157 -19.60 10.73 -19.07
C SER A 157 -19.80 11.73 -20.23
N GLU A 158 -19.17 12.91 -20.17
CA GLU A 158 -19.18 13.86 -21.28
C GLU A 158 -18.24 13.47 -22.42
N GLY A 159 -17.12 12.81 -22.09
CA GLY A 159 -16.19 12.27 -23.10
C GLY A 159 -16.80 11.13 -23.92
N GLU A 160 -17.75 10.40 -23.37
CA GLU A 160 -18.44 9.32 -24.08
C GLU A 160 -19.62 9.80 -24.95
N ARG A 161 -20.03 11.06 -24.83
CA ARG A 161 -21.11 11.64 -25.63
C ARG A 161 -20.64 12.38 -26.90
N LEU A 162 -19.35 12.44 -27.10
CA LEU A 162 -18.75 12.97 -28.32
C LEU A 162 -18.23 11.81 -29.20
#